data_e63ef13a11861cd8dc92a93277f8ad8b
#
_entry.id   e63ef13a11861cd8dc92a93277f8ad8b
#
_cell.length_a   1.000
_cell.length_b   1.000
_cell.length_c   1.000
_cell.angle_alpha   90.00
_cell.angle_beta   90.00
_cell.angle_gamma   90.00
#
_symmetry.space_group_name_H-M   'P 1'
#
loop_
_entity.id
_entity.type
_entity.pdbx_description
1 polymer ?
#
loop_
_entity_poly.entity_id
_entity_poly.type
_entity_poly.pdbx_seq_one_letter_code
_entity_poly.pdbx_strand_id
1 'polypeptide(L)'
;MNHYEIVFVVDPQLDTEAKLFNKCLDTVKSIDGLTHRSEDIGVRKLAYPINDKNTGHYFLLNIECDPEKLKDVEALFKFDESIMRSSLVKKKRAETEPSSLMTQTKNQLKAETSLEPSLDVKKTDKDAKKQEEQSEADVQKEVSKPDPENN
;
A
#
# COMPACT_ATOMS: atom_id res chain seq x y z
N MET A 1 6.72 -25.56 16.34
CA MET A 1 6.63 -24.44 15.37
C MET A 1 8.02 -24.09 14.86
N ASN A 2 8.14 -23.66 13.61
CA ASN A 2 9.40 -23.23 12.99
C ASN A 2 9.22 -21.84 12.40
N HIS A 3 10.34 -21.11 12.29
CA HIS A 3 10.34 -19.78 11.65
C HIS A 3 10.65 -19.89 10.16
N TYR A 4 9.93 -19.15 9.36
CA TYR A 4 10.09 -19.09 7.91
C TYR A 4 10.10 -17.65 7.42
N GLU A 5 10.94 -17.38 6.43
CA GLU A 5 10.93 -16.15 5.66
C GLU A 5 10.40 -16.46 4.27
N ILE A 6 9.39 -15.71 3.87
CA ILE A 6 8.74 -15.85 2.59
C ILE A 6 8.95 -14.54 1.85
N VAL A 7 9.57 -14.62 0.69
CA VAL A 7 9.70 -13.48 -0.24
C VAL A 7 8.99 -13.87 -1.52
N PHE A 8 8.10 -13.03 -2.00
CA PHE A 8 7.45 -13.27 -3.27
C PHE A 8 7.28 -12.00 -4.07
N VAL A 9 7.20 -12.18 -5.37
CA VAL A 9 7.10 -11.12 -6.35
C VAL A 9 5.85 -11.39 -7.18
N VAL A 10 4.99 -10.39 -7.27
CA VAL A 10 3.77 -10.46 -8.06
C VAL A 10 3.80 -9.47 -9.22
N ASP A 11 3.02 -9.75 -10.25
CA ASP A 11 2.78 -8.82 -11.34
C ASP A 11 1.92 -7.66 -10.85
N PRO A 12 2.41 -6.41 -10.84
CA PRO A 12 1.66 -5.27 -10.36
C PRO A 12 0.42 -4.94 -11.21
N GLN A 13 0.29 -5.54 -12.39
CA GLN A 13 -0.89 -5.38 -13.24
C GLN A 13 -2.01 -6.35 -12.86
N LEU A 14 -1.68 -7.53 -12.33
CA LEU A 14 -2.64 -8.55 -11.94
C LEU A 14 -3.05 -8.42 -10.46
N ASP A 15 -2.11 -8.06 -9.59
CA ASP A 15 -2.35 -7.88 -8.15
C ASP A 15 -2.16 -6.42 -7.72
N THR A 16 -3.07 -5.54 -8.18
CA THR A 16 -3.02 -4.10 -7.90
C THR A 16 -3.31 -3.72 -6.45
N GLU A 17 -4.01 -4.56 -5.71
CA GLU A 17 -4.48 -4.28 -4.34
C GLU A 17 -3.76 -5.12 -3.28
N ALA A 18 -2.64 -5.75 -3.62
CA ALA A 18 -1.93 -6.67 -2.73
C ALA A 18 -2.85 -7.78 -2.16
N LYS A 19 -3.78 -8.27 -2.99
CA LYS A 19 -4.77 -9.30 -2.59
C LYS A 19 -4.10 -10.57 -2.12
N LEU A 20 -3.07 -11.00 -2.84
CA LEU A 20 -2.32 -12.20 -2.50
C LEU A 20 -1.58 -12.05 -1.16
N PHE A 21 -1.02 -10.88 -0.90
CA PHE A 21 -0.36 -10.57 0.38
C PHE A 21 -1.34 -10.67 1.54
N ASN A 22 -2.52 -10.07 1.43
CA ASN A 22 -3.57 -10.15 2.43
C ASN A 22 -4.08 -11.58 2.62
N LYS A 23 -4.31 -12.31 1.53
CA LYS A 23 -4.70 -13.72 1.55
C LYS A 23 -3.66 -14.60 2.26
N CYS A 24 -2.38 -14.32 2.04
CA CYS A 24 -1.29 -15.03 2.72
C CYS A 24 -1.33 -14.77 4.23
N LEU A 25 -1.52 -13.51 4.67
CA LEU A 25 -1.66 -13.16 6.09
C LEU A 25 -2.87 -13.85 6.74
N ASP A 26 -3.99 -13.91 6.06
CA ASP A 26 -5.20 -14.56 6.56
C ASP A 26 -5.03 -16.08 6.63
N THR A 27 -4.35 -16.68 5.66
CA THR A 27 -4.01 -18.10 5.70
C THR A 27 -3.10 -18.41 6.88
N VAL A 28 -2.05 -17.59 7.12
CA VAL A 28 -1.17 -17.76 8.29
C VAL A 28 -1.97 -17.72 9.60
N LYS A 29 -2.92 -16.79 9.73
CA LYS A 29 -3.82 -16.74 10.91
C LYS A 29 -4.70 -17.98 11.03
N SER A 30 -5.26 -18.47 9.91
CA SER A 30 -6.17 -19.63 9.90
C SER A 30 -5.48 -20.92 10.32
N ILE A 31 -4.19 -21.03 10.15
CA ILE A 31 -3.37 -22.17 10.56
C ILE A 31 -2.76 -22.02 11.96
N ASP A 32 -3.23 -21.06 12.75
CA ASP A 32 -2.67 -20.70 14.06
C ASP A 32 -1.19 -20.30 14.01
N GLY A 33 -0.75 -19.76 12.87
CA GLY A 33 0.59 -19.23 12.69
C GLY A 33 0.72 -17.80 13.23
N LEU A 34 1.94 -17.41 13.57
CA LEU A 34 2.27 -16.06 14.00
C LEU A 34 3.02 -15.32 12.89
N THR A 35 2.65 -14.09 12.64
CA THR A 35 3.39 -13.20 11.73
C THR A 35 4.26 -12.26 12.57
N HIS A 36 5.57 -12.38 12.44
CA HIS A 36 6.54 -11.53 13.15
C HIS A 36 6.88 -10.27 12.37
N ARG A 37 6.91 -10.36 11.05
CA ARG A 37 7.20 -9.25 10.16
C ARG A 37 6.39 -9.39 8.87
N SER A 38 5.82 -8.28 8.42
CA SER A 38 5.13 -8.19 7.14
C SER A 38 5.51 -6.88 6.47
N GLU A 39 6.09 -6.96 5.29
CA GLU A 39 6.62 -5.81 4.57
C GLU A 39 6.12 -5.79 3.13
N ASP A 40 5.55 -4.67 2.75
CA ASP A 40 5.33 -4.28 1.36
C ASP A 40 6.53 -3.42 0.92
N ILE A 41 7.38 -4.00 0.09
CA ILE A 41 8.60 -3.35 -0.38
C ILE A 41 8.33 -2.44 -1.59
N GLY A 42 7.17 -2.64 -2.23
CA GLY A 42 6.76 -1.88 -3.38
C GLY A 42 7.23 -2.44 -4.72
N VAL A 43 6.86 -1.73 -5.77
CA VAL A 43 7.20 -2.10 -7.15
C VAL A 43 8.65 -1.74 -7.45
N ARG A 44 9.40 -2.72 -7.98
CA ARG A 44 10.81 -2.55 -8.34
C ARG A 44 11.09 -3.08 -9.73
N LYS A 45 12.09 -2.50 -10.37
CA LYS A 45 12.63 -3.00 -11.63
C LYS A 45 13.36 -4.32 -11.37
N LEU A 46 13.08 -5.31 -12.20
CA LEU A 46 13.74 -6.60 -12.16
C LEU A 46 15.12 -6.53 -12.85
N ALA A 47 16.05 -7.36 -12.41
CA ALA A 47 17.38 -7.46 -13.02
C ALA A 47 17.32 -8.08 -14.44
N TYR A 48 16.34 -8.94 -14.67
CA TYR A 48 16.02 -9.55 -15.96
C TYR A 48 14.50 -9.73 -16.06
N PRO A 49 13.95 -9.77 -17.27
CA PRO A 49 12.51 -9.93 -17.44
C PRO A 49 12.03 -11.30 -16.96
N ILE A 50 10.87 -11.34 -16.31
CA ILE A 50 10.17 -12.56 -15.91
C ILE A 50 8.77 -12.48 -16.55
N ASN A 51 8.36 -13.49 -17.31
CA ASN A 51 7.09 -13.51 -18.05
C ASN A 51 6.89 -12.22 -18.86
N ASP A 52 7.93 -11.78 -19.57
CA ASP A 52 7.97 -10.53 -20.37
C ASP A 52 7.73 -9.24 -19.58
N LYS A 53 7.80 -9.29 -18.24
CA LYS A 53 7.68 -8.13 -17.35
C LYS A 53 9.03 -7.69 -16.83
N ASN A 54 9.27 -6.38 -16.83
CA ASN A 54 10.50 -5.77 -16.35
C ASN A 54 10.39 -5.21 -14.93
N THR A 55 9.19 -5.24 -14.36
CA THR A 55 8.88 -4.76 -13.00
C THR A 55 8.10 -5.81 -12.23
N GLY A 56 8.23 -5.81 -10.91
CA GLY A 56 7.49 -6.68 -10.02
C GLY A 56 7.27 -6.02 -8.67
N HIS A 57 6.17 -6.36 -8.01
CA HIS A 57 5.85 -5.91 -6.68
C HIS A 57 6.36 -6.94 -5.67
N TYR A 58 7.21 -6.51 -4.76
CA TYR A 58 7.90 -7.35 -3.79
C TYR A 58 7.24 -7.31 -2.43
N PHE A 59 7.02 -8.48 -1.88
CA PHE A 59 6.51 -8.66 -0.51
C PHE A 59 7.44 -9.57 0.28
N LEU A 60 7.53 -9.31 1.60
CA LEU A 60 8.31 -10.11 2.53
C LEU A 60 7.51 -10.39 3.79
N LEU A 61 7.47 -11.64 4.19
CA LEU A 61 6.81 -12.12 5.40
C LEU A 61 7.78 -12.97 6.23
N ASN A 62 7.82 -12.74 7.53
CA ASN A 62 8.41 -13.67 8.49
C ASN A 62 7.31 -14.23 9.37
N ILE A 63 7.16 -15.53 9.29
CA ILE A 63 6.10 -16.26 9.96
C ILE A 63 6.66 -17.36 10.84
N GLU A 64 5.88 -17.75 11.84
CA GLU A 64 6.11 -18.93 12.63
C GLU A 64 4.89 -19.85 12.53
N CYS A 65 5.09 -21.06 12.08
CA CYS A 65 4.01 -22.04 11.94
C CYS A 65 4.54 -23.48 12.07
N ASP A 66 3.60 -24.41 12.10
CA ASP A 66 3.91 -25.82 12.05
C ASP A 66 4.35 -26.22 10.61
N PRO A 67 5.43 -27.03 10.48
CA PRO A 67 5.89 -27.50 9.17
C PRO A 67 4.82 -28.19 8.32
N GLU A 68 3.88 -28.90 8.95
CA GLU A 68 2.81 -29.61 8.23
C GLU A 68 1.80 -28.64 7.62
N LYS A 69 1.51 -27.55 8.34
CA LYS A 69 0.57 -26.50 7.90
C LYS A 69 1.18 -25.54 6.89
N LEU A 70 2.51 -25.51 6.76
CA LEU A 70 3.20 -24.66 5.79
C LEU A 70 2.79 -24.94 4.34
N LYS A 71 2.38 -26.16 4.05
CA LYS A 71 1.90 -26.59 2.71
C LYS A 71 0.69 -25.77 2.25
N ASP A 72 -0.16 -25.32 3.18
CA ASP A 72 -1.32 -24.50 2.84
C ASP A 72 -0.90 -23.12 2.34
N VAL A 73 0.16 -22.57 2.92
CA VAL A 73 0.76 -21.30 2.46
C VAL A 73 1.48 -21.49 1.12
N GLU A 74 2.23 -22.58 0.96
CA GLU A 74 2.89 -22.90 -0.33
C GLU A 74 1.88 -23.09 -1.46
N ALA A 75 0.73 -23.69 -1.16
CA ALA A 75 -0.33 -23.93 -2.14
C ALA A 75 -0.87 -22.60 -2.73
N LEU A 76 -0.93 -21.52 -1.94
CA LEU A 76 -1.33 -20.22 -2.45
C LEU A 76 -0.41 -19.75 -3.57
N PHE A 77 0.90 -19.90 -3.36
CA PHE A 77 1.89 -19.45 -4.34
C PHE A 77 1.94 -20.30 -5.59
N LYS A 78 1.53 -21.56 -5.48
CA LYS A 78 1.56 -22.49 -6.61
C LYS A 78 0.39 -22.29 -7.59
N PHE A 79 -0.76 -21.84 -7.10
CA PHE A 79 -1.98 -21.77 -7.88
C PHE A 79 -2.42 -20.35 -8.24
N ASP A 80 -1.69 -19.34 -7.80
CA ASP A 80 -2.03 -17.95 -8.10
C ASP A 80 -1.28 -17.46 -9.34
N GLU A 81 -2.02 -16.98 -10.33
CA GLU A 81 -1.48 -16.54 -11.62
C GLU A 81 -0.73 -15.20 -11.53
N SER A 82 -0.97 -14.43 -10.46
CA SER A 82 -0.27 -13.16 -10.25
C SER A 82 1.18 -13.33 -9.82
N ILE A 83 1.54 -14.51 -9.33
CA ILE A 83 2.90 -14.81 -8.86
C ILE A 83 3.87 -14.94 -10.01
N MET A 84 4.91 -14.12 -9.95
CA MET A 84 6.08 -14.22 -10.82
C MET A 84 7.14 -15.13 -10.22
N ARG A 85 7.42 -14.98 -8.93
CA ARG A 85 8.37 -15.79 -8.15
C ARG A 85 8.02 -15.81 -6.68
N SER A 86 8.35 -16.91 -6.03
CA SER A 86 8.32 -17.05 -4.59
C SER A 86 9.55 -17.77 -4.08
N SER A 87 9.97 -17.45 -2.87
CA SER A 87 11.07 -18.10 -2.16
C SER A 87 10.66 -18.28 -0.70
N LEU A 88 10.80 -19.47 -0.18
CA LEU A 88 10.52 -19.82 1.18
C LEU A 88 11.77 -20.39 1.82
N VAL A 89 12.22 -19.78 2.91
CA VAL A 89 13.47 -20.14 3.61
C VAL A 89 13.18 -20.35 5.08
N LYS A 90 13.65 -21.48 5.62
CA LYS A 90 13.58 -21.73 7.06
C LYS A 90 14.61 -20.88 7.80
N LYS A 91 14.17 -20.18 8.84
CA LYS A 91 15.02 -19.37 9.73
C LYS A 91 15.24 -20.05 11.07
N LYS A 92 16.31 -19.70 11.75
CA LYS A 92 16.64 -20.23 13.08
C LYS A 92 15.88 -19.52 14.20
N ARG A 93 15.44 -18.29 13.98
CA ARG A 93 14.75 -17.43 14.96
C ARG A 93 13.77 -16.48 14.26
N ALA A 94 12.87 -15.92 15.05
CA ALA A 94 11.99 -14.84 14.59
C ALA A 94 12.82 -13.60 14.20
N GLU A 95 12.46 -12.98 13.11
CA GLU A 95 13.01 -11.70 12.66
C GLU A 95 11.88 -10.67 12.61
N THR A 96 12.05 -9.59 13.37
CA THR A 96 11.07 -8.50 13.50
C THR A 96 11.60 -7.16 12.99
N GLU A 97 12.94 -7.06 12.84
CA GLU A 97 13.57 -5.84 12.35
C GLU A 97 13.30 -5.62 10.86
N PRO A 98 13.22 -4.35 10.41
CA PRO A 98 13.04 -4.04 9.00
C PRO A 98 14.11 -4.68 8.12
N SER A 99 13.70 -5.24 6.99
CA SER A 99 14.62 -5.85 6.04
C SER A 99 15.53 -4.80 5.39
N SER A 100 16.67 -5.26 4.88
CA SER A 100 17.56 -4.42 4.10
C SER A 100 16.88 -3.86 2.84
N LEU A 101 15.97 -4.63 2.25
CA LEU A 101 15.17 -4.21 1.10
C LEU A 101 14.23 -3.05 1.45
N MET A 102 13.51 -3.16 2.57
CA MET A 102 12.64 -2.09 3.06
C MET A 102 13.43 -0.82 3.40
N THR A 103 14.60 -0.97 4.01
CA THR A 103 15.48 0.16 4.33
C THR A 103 15.96 0.88 3.07
N GLN A 104 16.32 0.14 2.02
CA GLN A 104 16.69 0.70 0.71
C GLN A 104 15.53 1.47 0.07
N THR A 105 14.32 0.91 0.08
CA THR A 105 13.12 1.57 -0.45
C THR A 105 12.86 2.89 0.28
N LYS A 106 12.89 2.89 1.61
CA LYS A 106 12.70 4.10 2.41
C LYS A 106 13.76 5.17 2.12
N ASN A 107 15.00 4.77 1.89
CA ASN A 107 16.09 5.70 1.56
C ASN A 107 15.92 6.28 0.14
N GLN A 108 15.46 5.48 -0.83
CA GLN A 108 15.16 5.95 -2.18
C GLN A 108 14.02 6.96 -2.18
N LEU A 109 12.92 6.67 -1.49
CA LEU A 109 11.79 7.59 -1.37
C LEU A 109 12.19 8.92 -0.70
N LYS A 110 13.04 8.88 0.33
CA LYS A 110 13.56 10.10 0.96
C LYS A 110 14.45 10.92 0.02
N ALA A 111 15.26 10.27 -0.80
CA ALA A 111 16.11 10.95 -1.78
C ALA A 111 15.27 11.62 -2.88
N GLU A 112 14.21 11.00 -3.35
CA GLU A 112 13.29 11.57 -4.35
C GLU A 112 12.50 12.75 -3.79
N THR A 113 12.02 12.67 -2.54
CA THR A 113 11.29 13.76 -1.88
C THR A 113 12.19 14.97 -1.59
N SER A 114 13.50 14.76 -1.43
CA SER A 114 14.46 15.86 -1.21
C SER A 114 14.89 16.56 -2.50
N LEU A 115 14.47 16.09 -3.67
CA LEU A 115 14.79 16.67 -4.99
C LEU A 115 13.66 17.50 -5.59
N GLU A 116 12.52 17.66 -4.92
CA GLU A 116 11.53 18.64 -5.35
C GLU A 116 12.05 20.04 -5.03
N PRO A 117 12.29 20.90 -6.05
CA PRO A 117 12.69 22.28 -5.79
C PRO A 117 11.50 23.00 -5.15
N SER A 118 11.71 23.47 -3.94
CA SER A 118 10.84 24.46 -3.30
C SER A 118 10.68 25.64 -4.25
N LEU A 119 9.51 25.76 -4.85
CA LEU A 119 9.09 26.99 -5.53
C LEU A 119 8.92 28.04 -4.43
N ASP A 120 9.96 28.82 -4.24
CA ASP A 120 9.94 30.08 -3.49
C ASP A 120 8.84 30.97 -4.06
N VAL A 121 7.69 30.98 -3.39
CA VAL A 121 6.75 32.09 -3.52
C VAL A 121 7.35 33.26 -2.74
N LYS A 122 8.10 34.09 -3.43
CA LYS A 122 8.46 35.43 -2.96
C LYS A 122 7.18 36.17 -2.60
N LYS A 123 6.95 36.39 -1.32
CA LYS A 123 6.11 37.45 -0.80
C LYS A 123 6.64 38.78 -1.33
N THR A 124 5.88 39.44 -2.13
CA THR A 124 5.95 40.89 -2.25
C THR A 124 4.82 41.49 -1.43
N ASP A 125 5.17 41.90 -0.23
CA ASP A 125 4.42 42.90 0.49
C ASP A 125 4.49 44.20 -0.29
N LYS A 126 3.35 44.81 -0.58
CA LYS A 126 3.07 46.24 -0.37
C LYS A 126 1.67 46.64 -0.83
N ASP A 127 0.99 47.15 0.16
CA ASP A 127 0.05 48.29 0.15
C ASP A 127 -1.25 48.23 -0.66
N ALA A 128 -2.36 48.13 0.04
CA ALA A 128 -3.25 49.29 0.31
C ALA A 128 -4.56 48.82 0.97
N LYS A 129 -4.63 49.05 2.21
CA LYS A 129 -5.58 49.76 3.06
C LYS A 129 -6.75 50.45 2.35
N LYS A 130 -7.95 50.17 2.89
CA LYS A 130 -9.18 51.00 2.84
C LYS A 130 -10.26 50.53 1.83
N GLN A 131 -11.29 49.96 2.26
CA GLN A 131 -12.55 50.58 2.73
C GLN A 131 -13.47 49.51 3.29
N GLU A 132 -13.85 49.79 4.49
CA GLU A 132 -14.97 49.34 5.28
C GLU A 132 -16.30 49.69 4.62
N GLU A 133 -17.25 48.86 5.01
CA GLU A 133 -18.63 49.21 5.40
C GLU A 133 -19.73 49.19 4.36
N GLN A 134 -20.76 48.55 4.89
CA GLN A 134 -22.20 48.67 4.60
C GLN A 134 -22.67 47.89 3.36
N SER A 135 -23.67 47.05 3.49
CA SER A 135 -24.91 47.14 4.29
C SER A 135 -25.56 45.79 4.42
N GLU A 136 -26.02 45.57 5.61
CA GLU A 136 -27.08 44.64 6.00
C GLU A 136 -28.43 45.03 5.36
N ALA A 137 -29.34 44.04 5.43
CA ALA A 137 -30.79 44.13 5.28
C ALA A 137 -31.32 44.11 3.84
N ASP A 138 -32.19 43.27 3.50
CA ASP A 138 -33.58 43.09 3.97
C ASP A 138 -34.19 41.80 3.36
N VAL A 139 -34.61 40.93 4.22
CA VAL A 139 -35.97 40.58 4.57
C VAL A 139 -36.86 39.85 3.53
N GLN A 140 -37.07 38.59 3.86
CA GLN A 140 -38.32 37.85 3.97
C GLN A 140 -39.48 38.12 3.01
N LYS A 141 -40.08 36.99 2.73
CA LYS A 141 -41.47 36.71 2.36
C LYS A 141 -41.67 36.37 0.88
N GLU A 142 -42.40 35.36 0.54
CA GLU A 142 -43.63 34.69 1.00
C GLU A 142 -43.76 33.37 0.21
N VAL A 143 -43.91 32.27 0.85
CA VAL A 143 -45.12 31.43 1.07
C VAL A 143 -46.11 31.45 -0.11
N SER A 144 -46.28 30.32 -0.74
CA SER A 144 -47.49 29.52 -0.78
C SER A 144 -47.56 28.54 -1.95
N LYS A 145 -47.84 27.31 -1.59
CA LYS A 145 -48.45 26.24 -2.40
C LYS A 145 -49.79 26.69 -3.03
N PRO A 146 -50.48 25.95 -3.88
CA PRO A 146 -50.54 24.48 -3.96
C PRO A 146 -50.64 23.89 -5.38
N ASP A 147 -50.49 22.57 -5.44
CA ASP A 147 -51.03 21.68 -6.46
C ASP A 147 -52.55 21.88 -6.62
N PRO A 148 -53.21 21.49 -7.75
CA PRO A 148 -53.53 20.09 -7.93
C PRO A 148 -53.68 19.57 -9.37
N GLU A 149 -53.50 18.25 -9.45
CA GLU A 149 -54.27 17.24 -10.20
C GLU A 149 -54.82 17.52 -11.62
N ASN A 150 -54.65 16.42 -12.34
CA ASN A 150 -55.63 15.77 -13.21
C ASN A 150 -55.53 16.01 -14.74
N ASN A 151 -55.15 15.04 -15.42
CA ASN A 151 -55.95 14.08 -16.21
C ASN A 151 -55.05 13.19 -17.03
#